data_a99e270d1f9e1e25993d9db222ac1d82
#
_entry.id   a99e270d1f9e1e25993d9db222ac1d82
#
_cell.length_a   1.000
_cell.length_b   1.000
_cell.length_c   1.000
_cell.angle_alpha   90.00
_cell.angle_beta   90.00
_cell.angle_gamma   90.00
#
_symmetry.space_group_name_H-M   'P 1'
#
loop_
_entity.id
_entity.type
_entity.pdbx_description
1 polymer ?
#
loop_
_entity_poly.entity_id
_entity_poly.type
_entity_poly.pdbx_seq_one_letter_code
_entity_poly.pdbx_strand_id
1 'polypeptide(L)'
;MKKNKETPFVVVLGIAQDGGYPQAGCNEDCCENAYSDPLKRKNVSCLALVDPKSNKQWIFDATPDLKFQLNLLKKKSGINALNGVFLTHAHIGHYTGLVNFGNEVMGSNNMPVYCMKKMQNFIRSYAPWNQLVKNKNIDLKLLENGSSIKLDQSLSITPILVPHRDEYSETVGYKIVSKNKSLVFIPDIDKWDKWNISITELIKQVDYAFLDATFYKNGELKRDM
;
A
#
# COMPACT_ATOMS: atom_id res chain seq x y z
N MET A 1 -13.38 -18.20 16.74
CA MET A 1 -12.44 -17.52 17.64
C MET A 1 -12.97 -16.10 17.91
N LYS A 2 -13.23 -15.73 19.16
CA LYS A 2 -13.54 -14.34 19.52
C LYS A 2 -12.28 -13.53 19.27
N LYS A 3 -12.28 -12.65 18.24
CA LYS A 3 -11.21 -11.68 18.01
C LYS A 3 -11.10 -10.82 19.26
N ASN A 4 -9.91 -10.77 19.87
CA ASN A 4 -9.61 -9.83 20.95
C ASN A 4 -9.71 -8.42 20.33
N LYS A 5 -10.83 -7.72 20.59
CA LYS A 5 -11.18 -6.43 19.93
C LYS A 5 -10.26 -5.26 20.32
N GLU A 6 -9.21 -5.52 21.09
CA GLU A 6 -8.35 -4.47 21.67
C GLU A 6 -6.94 -4.43 21.05
N THR A 7 -6.56 -5.43 20.26
CA THR A 7 -5.21 -5.54 19.71
C THR A 7 -5.19 -5.09 18.25
N PRO A 8 -4.25 -4.22 17.86
CA PRO A 8 -4.03 -3.88 16.46
C PRO A 8 -3.79 -5.11 15.59
N PHE A 9 -4.30 -5.09 14.36
CA PHE A 9 -4.14 -6.16 13.39
C PHE A 9 -4.00 -5.60 11.98
N VAL A 10 -3.49 -6.43 11.07
CA VAL A 10 -3.43 -6.10 9.65
C VAL A 10 -4.43 -6.92 8.85
N VAL A 11 -4.86 -6.36 7.73
CA VAL A 11 -5.71 -7.01 6.73
C VAL A 11 -5.00 -6.94 5.39
N VAL A 12 -4.75 -8.08 4.77
CA VAL A 12 -4.29 -8.14 3.37
C VAL A 12 -5.50 -7.84 2.48
N LEU A 13 -5.44 -6.71 1.76
CA LEU A 13 -6.51 -6.21 0.90
C LEU A 13 -6.30 -6.55 -0.58
N GLY A 14 -5.09 -6.92 -0.94
CA GLY A 14 -4.71 -7.33 -2.28
C GLY A 14 -3.31 -7.93 -2.31
N ILE A 15 -3.06 -8.76 -3.31
CA ILE A 15 -1.81 -9.52 -3.49
C ILE A 15 -1.36 -9.61 -4.96
N ALA A 16 -2.10 -9.01 -5.89
CA ALA A 16 -1.72 -8.99 -7.31
C ALA A 16 -0.74 -7.84 -7.58
N GLN A 17 -0.03 -7.94 -8.69
CA GLN A 17 0.77 -6.85 -9.24
C GLN A 17 -0.09 -5.67 -9.68
N ASP A 18 0.53 -4.58 -10.10
CA ASP A 18 -0.05 -3.31 -10.57
C ASP A 18 -1.25 -3.46 -11.49
N GLY A 19 -1.22 -4.44 -12.39
CA GLY A 19 -2.31 -4.72 -13.33
C GLY A 19 -3.52 -5.43 -12.73
N GLY A 20 -3.45 -5.91 -11.49
CA GLY A 20 -4.49 -6.72 -10.87
C GLY A 20 -4.59 -8.14 -11.45
N TYR A 21 -5.58 -8.90 -10.98
CA TYR A 21 -5.89 -10.22 -11.52
C TYR A 21 -7.41 -10.41 -11.62
N PRO A 22 -7.98 -10.55 -12.82
CA PRO A 22 -7.31 -10.63 -14.12
C PRO A 22 -6.67 -9.31 -14.54
N GLN A 23 -5.61 -9.39 -15.37
CA GLN A 23 -4.90 -8.24 -15.89
C GLN A 23 -5.50 -7.79 -17.22
N ALA A 24 -5.62 -6.48 -17.43
CA ALA A 24 -6.11 -5.92 -18.68
C ALA A 24 -5.22 -6.33 -19.86
N GLY A 25 -5.85 -6.80 -20.94
CA GLY A 25 -5.16 -7.25 -22.15
C GLY A 25 -4.50 -8.64 -22.07
N CYS A 26 -4.62 -9.33 -20.95
CA CYS A 26 -4.18 -10.72 -20.82
C CYS A 26 -5.26 -11.66 -21.36
N ASN A 27 -4.87 -12.49 -22.34
CA ASN A 27 -5.73 -13.50 -22.98
C ASN A 27 -5.32 -14.94 -22.59
N GLU A 28 -4.49 -15.09 -21.56
CA GLU A 28 -4.07 -16.40 -21.07
C GLU A 28 -5.18 -17.04 -20.22
N ASP A 29 -5.19 -18.37 -20.17
CA ASP A 29 -6.19 -19.17 -19.43
C ASP A 29 -6.36 -18.74 -17.97
N CYS A 30 -5.26 -18.29 -17.32
CA CYS A 30 -5.33 -17.83 -15.95
C CYS A 30 -6.25 -16.60 -15.82
N CYS A 31 -6.10 -15.58 -16.68
CA CYS A 31 -6.94 -14.39 -16.66
C CYS A 31 -8.37 -14.67 -17.14
N GLU A 32 -8.55 -15.50 -18.17
CA GLU A 32 -9.87 -15.89 -18.67
C GLU A 32 -10.71 -16.52 -17.56
N ASN A 33 -10.12 -17.42 -16.80
CA ASN A 33 -10.77 -18.01 -15.62
C ASN A 33 -11.18 -16.99 -14.56
N ALA A 34 -10.41 -15.91 -14.37
CA ALA A 34 -10.73 -14.87 -13.40
C ALA A 34 -11.72 -13.83 -13.95
N TYR A 35 -11.79 -13.64 -15.27
CA TYR A 35 -12.88 -12.88 -15.91
C TYR A 35 -14.22 -13.57 -15.70
N SER A 36 -14.25 -14.89 -15.90
CA SER A 36 -15.47 -15.72 -15.80
C SER A 36 -15.93 -15.93 -14.35
N ASP A 37 -15.01 -16.02 -13.39
CA ASP A 37 -15.30 -16.28 -11.97
C ASP A 37 -14.78 -15.16 -11.05
N PRO A 38 -15.65 -14.26 -10.55
CA PRO A 38 -15.25 -13.19 -9.65
C PRO A 38 -14.55 -13.65 -8.37
N LEU A 39 -14.75 -14.89 -7.92
CA LEU A 39 -14.11 -15.41 -6.70
C LEU A 39 -12.60 -15.67 -6.89
N LYS A 40 -12.17 -15.82 -8.14
CA LYS A 40 -10.77 -16.00 -8.50
C LYS A 40 -9.99 -14.68 -8.58
N ARG A 41 -10.69 -13.56 -8.66
CA ARG A 41 -10.07 -12.23 -8.78
C ARG A 41 -9.22 -11.88 -7.56
N LYS A 42 -8.11 -11.19 -7.79
CA LYS A 42 -7.23 -10.67 -6.75
C LYS A 42 -7.04 -9.18 -6.97
N ASN A 43 -7.24 -8.41 -5.92
CA ASN A 43 -6.93 -6.98 -5.93
C ASN A 43 -5.41 -6.75 -5.97
N VAL A 44 -5.02 -5.60 -6.48
CA VAL A 44 -3.63 -5.12 -6.44
C VAL A 44 -3.12 -5.02 -5.01
N SER A 45 -1.82 -5.26 -4.83
CA SER A 45 -1.15 -5.32 -3.53
C SER A 45 -1.50 -4.12 -2.65
N CYS A 46 -2.07 -4.39 -1.50
CA CYS A 46 -2.46 -3.39 -0.51
C CYS A 46 -2.61 -4.04 0.86
N LEU A 47 -2.09 -3.37 1.87
CA LEU A 47 -2.22 -3.78 3.27
C LEU A 47 -3.02 -2.72 4.03
N ALA A 48 -3.80 -3.14 5.02
CA ALA A 48 -4.40 -2.23 5.99
C ALA A 48 -3.91 -2.51 7.40
N LEU A 49 -3.71 -1.45 8.17
CA LEU A 49 -3.50 -1.48 9.62
C LEU A 49 -4.77 -1.02 10.31
N VAL A 50 -5.26 -1.79 11.26
CA VAL A 50 -6.47 -1.50 12.04
C VAL A 50 -6.11 -1.45 13.51
N ASP A 51 -6.46 -0.37 14.17
CA ASP A 51 -6.45 -0.27 15.64
C ASP A 51 -7.90 -0.20 16.18
N PRO A 52 -8.42 -1.31 16.67
CA PRO A 52 -9.79 -1.36 17.20
C PRO A 52 -9.98 -0.49 18.44
N LYS A 53 -8.93 -0.31 19.24
CA LYS A 53 -8.98 0.45 20.49
C LYS A 53 -9.23 1.93 20.23
N SER A 54 -8.52 2.51 19.26
CA SER A 54 -8.71 3.92 18.87
C SER A 54 -9.81 4.11 17.83
N ASN A 55 -10.40 3.02 17.32
CA ASN A 55 -11.34 3.00 16.20
C ASN A 55 -10.78 3.66 14.95
N LYS A 56 -9.50 3.40 14.64
CA LYS A 56 -8.75 3.97 13.52
C LYS A 56 -8.22 2.89 12.58
N GLN A 57 -8.08 3.25 11.31
CA GLN A 57 -7.48 2.38 10.31
C GLN A 57 -6.78 3.17 9.21
N TRP A 58 -5.73 2.59 8.66
CA TRP A 58 -4.89 3.14 7.60
C TRP A 58 -4.69 2.10 6.52
N ILE A 59 -4.45 2.54 5.30
CA ILE A 59 -4.05 1.65 4.19
C ILE A 59 -2.66 2.00 3.68
N PHE A 60 -1.97 1.01 3.15
CA PHE A 60 -0.71 1.11 2.45
C PHE A 60 -0.99 0.88 0.99
N ASP A 61 -0.78 1.95 0.22
CA ASP A 61 -1.13 2.17 -1.17
C ASP A 61 -2.63 2.40 -1.45
N ALA A 62 -2.87 3.28 -2.43
CA ALA A 62 -4.19 3.57 -2.98
C ALA A 62 -4.23 2.99 -4.41
N THR A 63 -4.61 1.73 -4.52
CA THR A 63 -4.55 0.96 -5.76
C THR A 63 -5.74 1.25 -6.69
N PRO A 64 -5.71 0.82 -7.96
CA PRO A 64 -6.88 0.88 -8.84
C PRO A 64 -8.12 0.18 -8.26
N ASP A 65 -7.92 -0.81 -7.38
CA ASP A 65 -8.99 -1.59 -6.74
C ASP A 65 -9.50 -0.98 -5.43
N LEU A 66 -9.14 0.27 -5.13
CA LEU A 66 -9.42 0.92 -3.83
C LEU A 66 -10.87 0.75 -3.37
N LYS A 67 -11.85 0.87 -4.27
CA LYS A 67 -13.28 0.72 -3.94
C LYS A 67 -13.63 -0.66 -3.35
N PHE A 68 -13.00 -1.72 -3.86
CA PHE A 68 -13.21 -3.09 -3.37
C PHE A 68 -12.45 -3.32 -2.07
N GLN A 69 -11.26 -2.76 -1.98
CA GLN A 69 -10.38 -2.84 -0.81
C GLN A 69 -10.99 -2.13 0.40
N LEU A 70 -11.55 -0.94 0.23
CA LEU A 70 -12.26 -0.23 1.30
C LEU A 70 -13.50 -0.99 1.78
N ASN A 71 -14.28 -1.58 0.87
CA ASN A 71 -15.42 -2.41 1.25
C ASN A 71 -14.99 -3.69 2.02
N LEU A 72 -13.90 -4.34 1.57
CA LEU A 72 -13.33 -5.48 2.28
C LEU A 72 -12.83 -5.08 3.67
N LEU A 73 -12.11 -3.97 3.77
CA LEU A 73 -11.61 -3.43 5.03
C LEU A 73 -12.74 -3.16 6.01
N LYS A 74 -13.79 -2.46 5.58
CA LYS A 74 -15.00 -2.22 6.39
C LYS A 74 -15.61 -3.53 6.92
N LYS A 75 -15.75 -4.56 6.07
CA LYS A 75 -16.28 -5.87 6.46
C LYS A 75 -15.41 -6.58 7.50
N LYS A 76 -14.09 -6.38 7.44
CA LYS A 76 -13.13 -7.03 8.35
C LYS A 76 -12.94 -6.29 9.66
N SER A 77 -12.92 -4.96 9.64
CA SER A 77 -12.67 -4.11 10.79
C SER A 77 -13.94 -3.70 11.53
N GLY A 78 -15.04 -3.51 10.81
CA GLY A 78 -16.25 -2.88 11.32
C GLY A 78 -16.15 -1.34 11.39
N ILE A 79 -15.02 -0.75 10.98
CA ILE A 79 -14.77 0.69 11.02
C ILE A 79 -15.12 1.28 9.65
N ASN A 80 -15.80 2.42 9.63
CA ASN A 80 -16.19 3.09 8.39
C ASN A 80 -15.15 4.13 7.93
N ALA A 81 -14.56 4.86 8.87
CA ALA A 81 -13.64 5.95 8.55
C ALA A 81 -12.24 5.43 8.24
N LEU A 82 -11.63 5.94 7.18
CA LEU A 82 -10.19 5.81 6.90
C LEU A 82 -9.47 7.00 7.54
N ASN A 83 -8.34 6.76 8.21
CA ASN A 83 -7.58 7.77 8.94
C ASN A 83 -6.30 8.20 8.21
N GLY A 84 -5.96 7.54 7.12
CA GLY A 84 -4.84 7.93 6.28
C GLY A 84 -4.41 6.85 5.30
N VAL A 85 -3.61 7.28 4.34
CA VAL A 85 -3.01 6.46 3.29
C VAL A 85 -1.51 6.64 3.33
N PHE A 86 -0.75 5.56 3.32
CA PHE A 86 0.70 5.54 3.18
C PHE A 86 1.04 5.08 1.77
N LEU A 87 1.73 5.90 0.99
CA LEU A 87 2.11 5.55 -0.38
C LEU A 87 3.54 5.04 -0.41
N THR A 88 3.76 3.96 -1.14
CA THR A 88 5.09 3.39 -1.33
C THR A 88 5.85 4.11 -2.44
N HIS A 89 5.25 4.28 -3.63
CA HIS A 89 5.89 4.89 -4.78
C HIS A 89 4.88 5.26 -5.90
N ALA A 90 5.39 5.86 -7.00
CA ALA A 90 4.58 6.39 -8.10
C ALA A 90 4.44 5.41 -9.29
N HIS A 91 4.21 4.12 -9.05
CA HIS A 91 3.70 3.20 -10.07
C HIS A 91 2.17 3.10 -10.00
N ILE A 92 1.54 2.85 -11.14
CA ILE A 92 0.07 2.96 -11.28
C ILE A 92 -0.73 2.09 -10.32
N GLY A 93 -0.19 0.95 -9.93
CA GLY A 93 -0.80 0.04 -8.95
C GLY A 93 -0.87 0.61 -7.53
N HIS A 94 -0.08 1.64 -7.19
CA HIS A 94 0.14 2.07 -5.81
C HIS A 94 -0.49 3.42 -5.46
N TYR A 95 -0.83 4.28 -6.46
CA TYR A 95 -1.34 5.62 -6.17
C TYR A 95 -2.56 6.06 -6.98
N THR A 96 -2.89 5.37 -8.09
CA THR A 96 -3.96 5.85 -8.98
C THR A 96 -5.32 5.86 -8.33
N GLY A 97 -5.55 5.01 -7.34
CA GLY A 97 -6.77 5.00 -6.54
C GLY A 97 -7.02 6.28 -5.74
N LEU A 98 -6.02 7.16 -5.57
CA LEU A 98 -6.20 8.46 -4.93
C LEU A 98 -7.31 9.29 -5.57
N VAL A 99 -7.60 9.12 -6.86
CA VAL A 99 -8.70 9.81 -7.55
C VAL A 99 -10.05 9.59 -6.88
N ASN A 100 -10.22 8.46 -6.17
CA ASN A 100 -11.46 8.19 -5.44
C ASN A 100 -11.71 9.15 -4.27
N PHE A 101 -10.71 9.83 -3.74
CA PHE A 101 -10.89 10.84 -2.69
C PHE A 101 -11.45 12.15 -3.22
N GLY A 102 -11.46 12.37 -4.54
CA GLY A 102 -12.00 13.56 -5.20
C GLY A 102 -13.51 13.76 -5.01
N ASN A 103 -13.95 14.96 -5.37
CA ASN A 103 -15.34 15.38 -5.22
C ASN A 103 -16.32 14.52 -6.00
N GLU A 104 -15.88 13.94 -7.12
CA GLU A 104 -16.71 13.12 -8.00
C GLU A 104 -17.06 11.75 -7.39
N VAL A 105 -16.33 11.32 -6.33
CA VAL A 105 -16.52 10.01 -5.70
C VAL A 105 -16.77 10.15 -4.21
N MET A 106 -15.72 10.32 -3.39
CA MET A 106 -15.85 10.34 -1.93
C MET A 106 -16.05 11.75 -1.36
N GLY A 107 -15.61 12.79 -2.09
CA GLY A 107 -15.62 14.17 -1.59
C GLY A 107 -14.88 14.29 -0.25
N SER A 108 -13.74 13.62 -0.13
CA SER A 108 -13.00 13.59 1.13
C SER A 108 -12.54 14.99 1.54
N ASN A 109 -12.38 15.20 2.83
CA ASN A 109 -11.92 16.47 3.39
C ASN A 109 -10.61 16.24 4.15
N ASN A 110 -9.50 16.74 3.58
CA ASN A 110 -8.15 16.68 4.15
C ASN A 110 -7.74 15.25 4.56
N MET A 111 -8.03 14.22 3.74
CA MET A 111 -7.57 12.86 3.97
C MET A 111 -6.03 12.84 4.06
N PRO A 112 -5.43 12.44 5.19
CA PRO A 112 -3.98 12.38 5.32
C PRO A 112 -3.38 11.37 4.33
N VAL A 113 -2.43 11.83 3.50
CA VAL A 113 -1.67 10.98 2.58
C VAL A 113 -0.19 11.15 2.88
N TYR A 114 0.40 10.10 3.45
CA TYR A 114 1.80 10.06 3.86
C TYR A 114 2.65 9.56 2.71
N CYS A 115 3.66 10.32 2.31
CA CYS A 115 4.54 9.94 1.20
C CYS A 115 5.89 10.67 1.27
N MET A 116 6.87 10.14 0.56
CA MET A 116 8.21 10.70 0.44
C MET A 116 8.20 12.00 -0.39
N LYS A 117 9.31 12.73 -0.38
CA LYS A 117 9.41 14.09 -0.93
C LYS A 117 9.15 14.15 -2.44
N LYS A 118 9.78 13.26 -3.23
CA LYS A 118 9.54 13.24 -4.69
C LYS A 118 8.10 12.86 -5.00
N MET A 119 7.53 11.89 -4.26
CA MET A 119 6.12 11.51 -4.38
C MET A 119 5.17 12.69 -4.09
N GLN A 120 5.45 13.51 -3.07
CA GLN A 120 4.68 14.74 -2.83
C GLN A 120 4.76 15.70 -4.02
N ASN A 121 5.95 15.91 -4.54
CA ASN A 121 6.17 16.79 -5.69
C ASN A 121 5.41 16.27 -6.92
N PHE A 122 5.45 14.97 -7.17
CA PHE A 122 4.72 14.31 -8.24
C PHE A 122 3.20 14.59 -8.11
N ILE A 123 2.60 14.29 -6.95
CA ILE A 123 1.16 14.51 -6.72
C ILE A 123 0.78 16.00 -6.89
N ARG A 124 1.62 16.94 -6.44
CA ARG A 124 1.36 18.38 -6.56
C ARG A 124 1.48 18.91 -7.97
N SER A 125 2.30 18.25 -8.80
CA SER A 125 2.64 18.75 -10.15
C SER A 125 1.74 18.22 -11.25
N TYR A 126 1.18 17.02 -11.09
CA TYR A 126 0.48 16.35 -12.18
C TYR A 126 -1.02 16.20 -11.93
N ALA A 127 -1.80 16.50 -12.98
CA ALA A 127 -3.24 16.22 -12.98
C ALA A 127 -3.47 14.70 -13.15
N PRO A 128 -4.58 14.17 -12.60
CA PRO A 128 -5.61 14.86 -11.82
C PRO A 128 -5.27 15.00 -10.32
N TRP A 129 -4.16 14.43 -9.83
CA TRP A 129 -3.85 14.36 -8.40
C TRP A 129 -3.62 15.73 -7.76
N ASN A 130 -3.05 16.69 -8.50
CA ASN A 130 -2.86 18.06 -8.00
C ASN A 130 -4.19 18.76 -7.66
N GLN A 131 -5.27 18.39 -8.32
CA GLN A 131 -6.61 18.91 -8.03
C GLN A 131 -7.10 18.43 -6.66
N LEU A 132 -6.79 17.19 -6.27
CA LEU A 132 -7.15 16.65 -4.94
C LEU A 132 -6.52 17.49 -3.82
N VAL A 133 -5.27 17.94 -4.01
CA VAL A 133 -4.58 18.81 -3.06
C VAL A 133 -5.19 20.21 -3.05
N LYS A 134 -5.43 20.80 -4.23
CA LYS A 134 -6.03 22.15 -4.37
C LYS A 134 -7.43 22.20 -3.74
N ASN A 135 -8.23 21.17 -3.95
CA ASN A 135 -9.58 21.04 -3.40
C ASN A 135 -9.63 20.62 -1.93
N LYS A 136 -8.46 20.38 -1.30
CA LYS A 136 -8.35 19.86 0.07
C LYS A 136 -9.05 18.49 0.26
N ASN A 137 -9.17 17.71 -0.81
CA ASN A 137 -9.64 16.33 -0.68
C ASN A 137 -8.61 15.48 0.04
N ILE A 138 -7.32 15.73 -0.21
CA ILE A 138 -6.19 15.09 0.46
C ILE A 138 -5.26 16.14 1.08
N ASP A 139 -4.57 15.74 2.16
CA ASP A 139 -3.53 16.52 2.83
C ASP A 139 -2.22 15.71 2.86
N LEU A 140 -1.21 16.18 2.11
CA LEU A 140 0.06 15.48 1.97
C LEU A 140 0.95 15.66 3.20
N LYS A 141 1.30 14.55 3.85
CA LYS A 141 2.19 14.47 5.01
C LYS A 141 3.55 13.94 4.57
N LEU A 142 4.60 14.69 4.85
CA LEU A 142 5.96 14.33 4.48
C LEU A 142 6.47 13.16 5.33
N LEU A 143 7.06 12.17 4.66
CA LEU A 143 7.84 11.09 5.24
C LEU A 143 9.32 11.32 5.00
N GLU A 144 10.14 10.89 5.95
CA GLU A 144 11.59 10.88 5.85
C GLU A 144 12.11 9.46 6.10
N ASN A 145 13.02 8.99 5.26
CA ASN A 145 13.59 7.65 5.38
C ASN A 145 14.15 7.38 6.77
N GLY A 146 13.75 6.26 7.37
CA GLY A 146 14.17 5.84 8.70
C GLY A 146 13.53 6.63 9.86
N SER A 147 12.78 7.71 9.59
CA SER A 147 12.10 8.50 10.62
C SER A 147 10.75 7.91 10.98
N SER A 148 10.57 7.54 12.24
CA SER A 148 9.36 6.89 12.72
C SER A 148 8.24 7.88 13.01
N ILE A 149 7.06 7.62 12.47
CA ILE A 149 5.82 8.37 12.75
C ILE A 149 5.00 7.60 13.77
N LYS A 150 4.59 8.27 14.84
CA LYS A 150 3.64 7.74 15.82
C LYS A 150 2.21 7.97 15.35
N LEU A 151 1.43 6.92 15.19
CA LEU A 151 0.00 6.99 14.92
C LEU A 151 -0.81 7.15 16.21
N ASP A 152 -0.31 6.54 17.28
CA ASP A 152 -0.77 6.70 18.66
C ASP A 152 0.35 6.35 19.64
N GLN A 153 0.00 6.08 20.90
CA GLN A 153 0.99 5.72 21.94
C GLN A 153 1.65 4.34 21.73
N SER A 154 1.03 3.47 20.94
CA SER A 154 1.44 2.07 20.77
C SER A 154 1.79 1.67 19.35
N LEU A 155 1.46 2.50 18.36
CA LEU A 155 1.65 2.23 16.94
C LEU A 155 2.59 3.24 16.30
N SER A 156 3.59 2.74 15.60
CA SER A 156 4.50 3.55 14.80
C SER A 156 4.77 2.93 13.44
N ILE A 157 5.06 3.80 12.48
CA ILE A 157 5.37 3.44 11.10
C ILE A 157 6.68 4.12 10.70
N THR A 158 7.59 3.36 10.12
CA THR A 158 8.88 3.85 9.64
C THR A 158 9.02 3.50 8.17
N PRO A 159 9.15 4.48 7.26
CA PRO A 159 9.47 4.22 5.87
C PRO A 159 10.93 3.79 5.73
N ILE A 160 11.20 2.85 4.84
CA ILE A 160 12.54 2.32 4.54
C ILE A 160 12.71 2.35 3.04
N LEU A 161 13.70 3.10 2.54
CA LEU A 161 14.01 3.12 1.11
C LEU A 161 14.41 1.73 0.61
N VAL A 162 13.86 1.35 -0.52
CA VAL A 162 14.17 0.11 -1.23
C VAL A 162 14.57 0.42 -2.68
N PRO A 163 15.50 -0.34 -3.29
CA PRO A 163 15.87 -0.14 -4.68
C PRO A 163 14.72 -0.56 -5.60
N HIS A 164 14.29 0.36 -6.44
CA HIS A 164 13.28 0.12 -7.47
C HIS A 164 13.45 1.12 -8.62
N ARG A 165 12.57 1.06 -9.61
CA ARG A 165 12.55 2.02 -10.73
C ARG A 165 11.96 3.35 -10.25
N ASP A 166 12.81 4.28 -9.86
CA ASP A 166 12.43 5.55 -9.23
C ASP A 166 12.19 6.67 -10.28
N GLU A 167 11.37 6.39 -11.31
CA GLU A 167 11.13 7.33 -12.42
C GLU A 167 10.50 8.65 -11.94
N TYR A 168 9.56 8.58 -11.00
CA TYR A 168 8.80 9.75 -10.53
C TYR A 168 8.90 9.99 -9.03
N SER A 169 9.22 8.97 -8.24
CA SER A 169 9.31 9.07 -6.80
C SER A 169 10.39 8.14 -6.24
N GLU A 170 10.72 8.35 -4.97
CA GLU A 170 11.40 7.31 -4.19
C GLU A 170 10.46 6.10 -4.03
N THR A 171 11.04 4.91 -3.85
CA THR A 171 10.30 3.72 -3.44
C THR A 171 10.63 3.36 -2.00
N VAL A 172 9.60 3.12 -1.19
CA VAL A 172 9.75 2.72 0.21
C VAL A 172 8.92 1.49 0.53
N GLY A 173 9.46 0.64 1.41
CA GLY A 173 8.69 -0.25 2.25
C GLY A 173 8.38 0.39 3.59
N TYR A 174 7.59 -0.29 4.43
CA TYR A 174 7.20 0.21 5.74
C TYR A 174 7.47 -0.82 6.83
N LYS A 175 8.18 -0.41 7.90
CA LYS A 175 8.21 -1.14 9.15
C LYS A 175 7.11 -0.61 10.05
N ILE A 176 6.24 -1.49 10.52
CA ILE A 176 5.13 -1.17 11.41
C ILE A 176 5.38 -1.85 12.74
N VAL A 177 5.33 -1.08 13.81
CA VAL A 177 5.58 -1.58 15.16
C VAL A 177 4.39 -1.27 16.05
N SER A 178 3.89 -2.29 16.73
CA SER A 178 2.94 -2.17 17.83
C SER A 178 3.64 -2.51 19.16
N LYS A 179 2.93 -2.37 20.26
CA LYS A 179 3.49 -2.71 21.59
C LYS A 179 4.11 -4.11 21.65
N ASN A 180 3.51 -5.10 20.98
CA ASN A 180 3.85 -6.51 21.12
C ASN A 180 4.32 -7.17 19.84
N LYS A 181 4.13 -6.55 18.69
CA LYS A 181 4.39 -7.15 17.38
C LYS A 181 4.91 -6.12 16.40
N SER A 182 5.71 -6.59 15.48
CA SER A 182 6.26 -5.80 14.40
C SER A 182 6.11 -6.52 13.06
N LEU A 183 6.03 -5.74 12.00
CA LEU A 183 6.02 -6.27 10.64
C LEU A 183 6.75 -5.36 9.67
N VAL A 184 7.13 -5.92 8.54
CA VAL A 184 7.61 -5.19 7.37
C VAL A 184 6.69 -5.46 6.18
N PHE A 185 6.40 -4.41 5.39
CA PHE A 185 5.65 -4.46 4.15
C PHE A 185 6.49 -3.83 3.04
N ILE A 186 6.90 -4.63 2.06
CA ILE A 186 7.68 -4.22 0.88
C ILE A 186 6.97 -4.82 -0.33
N PRO A 187 6.01 -4.09 -0.95
CA PRO A 187 5.24 -4.63 -2.07
C PRO A 187 6.03 -4.72 -3.36
N ASP A 188 6.99 -3.80 -3.57
CA ASP A 188 7.81 -3.76 -4.77
C ASP A 188 9.27 -3.50 -4.44
N ILE A 189 10.13 -4.26 -5.08
CA ILE A 189 11.59 -4.09 -5.05
C ILE A 189 12.17 -4.66 -6.36
N ASP A 190 13.22 -4.03 -6.90
CA ASP A 190 13.88 -4.55 -8.11
C ASP A 190 14.57 -5.88 -7.85
N LYS A 191 15.57 -5.85 -6.97
CA LYS A 191 16.34 -7.03 -6.58
C LYS A 191 16.80 -6.88 -5.15
N TRP A 192 16.65 -7.94 -4.37
CA TRP A 192 17.07 -7.98 -2.98
C TRP A 192 18.57 -7.80 -2.79
N ASP A 193 19.38 -8.24 -3.75
CA ASP A 193 20.84 -8.12 -3.73
C ASP A 193 21.37 -6.71 -4.05
N LYS A 194 20.56 -5.87 -4.68
CA LYS A 194 20.87 -4.46 -4.89
C LYS A 194 20.61 -3.59 -3.64
N TRP A 195 19.91 -4.13 -2.66
CA TRP A 195 19.60 -3.40 -1.46
C TRP A 195 20.77 -3.43 -0.48
N ASN A 196 21.13 -2.28 0.08
CA ASN A 196 22.19 -2.18 1.08
C ASN A 196 21.78 -2.71 2.47
N ILE A 197 20.51 -3.11 2.65
CA ILE A 197 19.99 -3.77 3.85
C ILE A 197 19.78 -5.23 3.52
N SER A 198 20.34 -6.13 4.34
CA SER A 198 20.09 -7.56 4.20
C SER A 198 18.65 -7.89 4.54
N ILE A 199 17.88 -8.39 3.57
CA ILE A 199 16.50 -8.85 3.82
C ILE A 199 16.48 -9.96 4.87
N THR A 200 17.46 -10.86 4.86
CA THR A 200 17.56 -11.96 5.84
C THR A 200 17.69 -11.40 7.26
N GLU A 201 18.49 -10.36 7.46
CA GLU A 201 18.65 -9.74 8.78
C GLU A 201 17.41 -8.89 9.16
N LEU A 202 16.75 -8.26 8.19
CA LEU A 202 15.54 -7.49 8.45
C LEU A 202 14.39 -8.40 8.92
N ILE A 203 14.15 -9.54 8.24
CA ILE A 203 13.07 -10.44 8.62
C ILE A 203 13.28 -11.10 9.99
N LYS A 204 14.54 -11.29 10.43
CA LYS A 204 14.84 -11.76 11.79
C LYS A 204 14.42 -10.78 12.89
N GLN A 205 14.26 -9.50 12.55
CA GLN A 205 13.94 -8.40 13.48
C GLN A 205 12.44 -8.10 13.56
N VAL A 206 11.60 -8.83 12.83
CA VAL A 206 10.15 -8.61 12.79
C VAL A 206 9.40 -9.91 12.99
N ASP A 207 8.17 -9.81 13.48
CA ASP A 207 7.29 -10.98 13.66
C ASP A 207 6.64 -11.44 12.35
N TYR A 208 6.42 -10.52 11.41
CA TYR A 208 5.77 -10.80 10.12
C TYR A 208 6.46 -10.03 9.00
N ALA A 209 6.53 -10.63 7.83
CA ALA A 209 7.04 -9.99 6.62
C ALA A 209 6.06 -10.22 5.46
N PHE A 210 5.66 -9.12 4.81
CA PHE A 210 4.90 -9.10 3.57
C PHE A 210 5.82 -8.53 2.50
N LEU A 211 6.26 -9.39 1.60
CA LEU A 211 7.36 -9.09 0.69
C LEU A 211 6.93 -9.30 -0.77
N ASP A 212 7.55 -8.56 -1.66
CA ASP A 212 7.46 -8.79 -3.10
C ASP A 212 7.97 -10.20 -3.45
N ALA A 213 7.14 -10.93 -4.16
CA ALA A 213 7.43 -12.24 -4.72
C ALA A 213 6.81 -12.38 -6.13
N THR A 214 6.87 -11.29 -6.90
CA THR A 214 6.24 -11.17 -8.21
C THR A 214 6.78 -12.19 -9.21
N PHE A 215 8.09 -12.47 -9.17
CA PHE A 215 8.77 -13.34 -10.12
C PHE A 215 9.38 -14.57 -9.43
N TYR A 216 9.11 -15.73 -10.01
CA TYR A 216 9.64 -17.00 -9.51
C TYR A 216 11.10 -17.22 -9.98
N LYS A 217 11.45 -16.77 -11.19
CA LYS A 217 12.80 -16.95 -11.77
C LYS A 217 13.11 -15.87 -12.81
N ASN A 218 14.40 -15.68 -13.11
CA ASN A 218 14.83 -14.82 -14.20
C ASN A 218 14.28 -15.31 -15.54
N GLY A 219 13.96 -14.38 -16.44
CA GLY A 219 13.50 -14.68 -17.80
C GLY A 219 11.98 -14.88 -17.94
N GLU A 220 11.19 -14.64 -16.92
CA GLU A 220 9.72 -14.61 -17.04
C GLU A 220 9.24 -13.42 -17.86
N LEU A 221 9.97 -12.33 -17.86
CA LEU A 221 9.79 -11.22 -18.79
C LEU A 221 10.93 -11.21 -19.81
N LYS A 222 10.64 -10.67 -21.03
CA LYS A 222 11.63 -10.50 -22.11
C LYS A 222 12.67 -9.39 -21.81
N ARG A 223 12.77 -8.91 -20.60
CA ARG A 223 13.73 -7.91 -20.12
C ARG A 223 14.43 -8.41 -18.87
N ASP A 224 15.67 -7.98 -18.66
CA ASP A 224 16.38 -8.19 -17.40
C ASP A 224 15.65 -7.44 -16.28
N MET A 225 15.45 -8.16 -15.20
CA MET A 225 14.74 -7.67 -14.02
C MET A 225 15.72 -7.50 -12.88
#